data_9363176a9e9a2854dc0464d806028986
#
_entry.id   9363176a9e9a2854dc0464d806028986
#
_cell.length_a   1.000
_cell.length_b   1.000
_cell.length_c   1.000
_cell.angle_alpha   90.00
_cell.angle_beta   90.00
_cell.angle_gamma   90.00
#
_symmetry.space_group_name_H-M   'P 1'
#
loop_
_entity.id
_entity.type
_entity.pdbx_description
1 polymer ?
#
loop_
_entity_poly.entity_id
_entity_poly.type
_entity_poly.pdbx_seq_one_letter_code
_entity_poly.pdbx_strand_id
1 'polypeptide(L)'
;KINVSYMQAHDWEADNMAAVDGTISKDNPGGYDAVNRYGDEDIGGNLNDLRNDFDDNYLYRPGLGKFHRTGYLEKDIVDYNTKNFKAQSSLHFMLTPKTELIYALNYSTGTTVYQGDNRFSLKNIQFWQNKLELRQKDKFFIRAYRTEEDAGDSYDAVFTALKLQEYNQVDNQEWYTAYKNNWKDNFSWDDVN
;
A
#
# COMPACT_ATOMS: atom_id res chain seq x y z
N LYS A 1 -20.28 -3.32 -32.02
CA LYS A 1 -20.63 -3.92 -30.70
C LYS A 1 -20.26 -2.93 -29.62
N ILE A 2 -21.09 -2.83 -28.58
CA ILE A 2 -20.82 -2.02 -27.39
C ILE A 2 -21.08 -2.89 -26.17
N ASN A 3 -20.21 -2.82 -25.20
CA ASN A 3 -20.34 -3.44 -23.89
C ASN A 3 -19.96 -2.42 -22.83
N VAL A 4 -20.77 -2.28 -21.77
CA VAL A 4 -20.52 -1.40 -20.64
C VAL A 4 -20.77 -2.20 -19.36
N SER A 5 -19.87 -2.08 -18.41
CA SER A 5 -19.97 -2.70 -17.10
C SER A 5 -19.62 -1.69 -16.02
N TYR A 6 -20.40 -1.67 -14.95
CA TYR A 6 -20.13 -0.91 -13.74
C TYR A 6 -20.26 -1.81 -12.53
N MET A 7 -19.32 -1.69 -11.60
CA MET A 7 -19.33 -2.37 -10.33
C MET A 7 -19.05 -1.36 -9.22
N GLN A 8 -19.74 -1.52 -8.12
CA GLN A 8 -19.45 -0.82 -6.86
C GLN A 8 -19.56 -1.83 -5.72
N ALA A 9 -18.60 -1.78 -4.82
CA ALA A 9 -18.54 -2.65 -3.65
C ALA A 9 -17.84 -1.90 -2.51
N HIS A 10 -17.99 -2.41 -1.31
CA HIS A 10 -17.11 -2.08 -0.19
C HIS A 10 -16.13 -3.25 -0.05
N ASP A 11 -14.85 -2.96 -0.09
CA ASP A 11 -13.80 -3.97 0.05
C ASP A 11 -13.67 -4.41 1.50
N TRP A 12 -13.01 -5.53 1.72
CA TRP A 12 -12.74 -6.02 3.07
C TRP A 12 -11.77 -5.10 3.82
N GLU A 13 -12.21 -4.63 4.98
CA GLU A 13 -11.38 -3.83 5.87
C GLU A 13 -10.41 -4.74 6.62
N ALA A 14 -9.11 -4.45 6.49
CA ALA A 14 -8.10 -5.19 7.20
C ALA A 14 -7.98 -4.68 8.65
N ASP A 15 -8.09 -5.58 9.62
CA ASP A 15 -8.10 -5.27 11.04
C ASP A 15 -7.24 -6.22 11.90
N ASN A 16 -6.31 -6.93 11.27
CA ASN A 16 -5.41 -7.83 11.99
C ASN A 16 -4.37 -7.03 12.78
N MET A 17 -4.54 -6.96 14.09
CA MET A 17 -3.62 -6.31 15.02
C MET A 17 -2.65 -7.30 15.69
N ALA A 18 -2.46 -8.50 15.14
CA ALA A 18 -1.41 -9.40 15.59
C ALA A 18 -0.02 -8.80 15.31
N ALA A 19 0.93 -9.04 16.19
CA ALA A 19 2.32 -8.64 15.95
C ALA A 19 2.89 -9.37 14.73
N VAL A 20 3.57 -8.64 13.86
CA VAL A 20 4.31 -9.21 12.72
C VAL A 20 5.49 -10.03 13.22
N ASP A 21 6.21 -9.53 14.19
CA ASP A 21 7.28 -10.24 14.87
C ASP A 21 6.74 -10.90 16.14
N GLY A 22 6.72 -12.22 16.17
CA GLY A 22 6.23 -12.99 17.32
C GLY A 22 7.02 -12.79 18.63
N THR A 23 8.14 -12.06 18.59
CA THR A 23 8.93 -11.70 19.78
C THR A 23 8.43 -10.43 20.48
N ILE A 24 7.56 -9.66 19.83
CA ILE A 24 7.05 -8.39 20.35
C ILE A 24 5.56 -8.53 20.67
N SER A 25 5.24 -8.30 21.94
CA SER A 25 3.87 -8.33 22.44
C SER A 25 3.22 -6.95 22.28
N LYS A 26 1.89 -6.94 22.08
CA LYS A 26 1.07 -5.73 22.17
C LYS A 26 1.16 -5.03 23.54
N ASP A 27 1.60 -5.77 24.56
CA ASP A 27 1.78 -5.27 25.93
C ASP A 27 3.16 -4.61 26.12
N ASN A 28 3.99 -4.53 25.08
CA ASN A 28 5.25 -3.79 25.09
C ASN A 28 4.94 -2.28 25.24
N PRO A 29 5.50 -1.58 26.26
CA PRO A 29 5.28 -0.15 26.44
C PRO A 29 5.67 0.72 25.25
N GLY A 30 6.63 0.29 24.46
CA GLY A 30 7.03 0.95 23.23
C GLY A 30 6.12 0.65 22.03
N GLY A 31 5.10 -0.20 22.21
CA GLY A 31 4.24 -0.65 21.13
C GLY A 31 4.82 -1.85 20.37
N TYR A 32 4.23 -2.17 19.26
CA TYR A 32 4.60 -3.31 18.43
C TYR A 32 4.26 -3.05 16.96
N ASP A 33 4.91 -3.76 16.05
CA ASP A 33 4.62 -3.81 14.62
C ASP A 33 3.37 -4.69 14.41
N ALA A 34 2.29 -4.10 13.94
CA ALA A 34 1.02 -4.80 13.71
C ALA A 34 0.76 -5.01 12.22
N VAL A 35 0.22 -6.18 11.87
CA VAL A 35 -0.01 -6.60 10.47
C VAL A 35 -0.79 -5.56 9.64
N ASN A 36 -1.82 -4.93 10.22
CA ASN A 36 -2.62 -3.93 9.51
C ASN A 36 -2.56 -2.54 10.16
N ARG A 37 -1.37 -2.19 10.64
CA ARG A 37 -1.00 -0.84 11.05
C ARG A 37 0.35 -0.53 10.40
N TYR A 38 0.49 0.63 9.81
CA TYR A 38 1.64 0.99 8.99
C TYR A 38 2.37 2.20 9.55
N GLY A 39 3.69 2.25 9.35
CA GLY A 39 4.55 3.27 9.91
C GLY A 39 5.07 2.94 11.31
N ASP A 40 4.75 1.77 11.84
CA ASP A 40 5.32 1.19 13.05
C ASP A 40 6.40 0.15 12.74
N GLU A 41 6.67 -0.11 11.48
CA GLU A 41 7.68 -1.04 11.04
C GLU A 41 9.09 -0.57 11.43
N ASP A 42 9.97 -1.52 11.69
CA ASP A 42 11.40 -1.27 11.89
C ASP A 42 12.09 -1.04 10.55
N ILE A 43 12.27 0.23 10.19
CA ILE A 43 12.96 0.57 8.95
C ILE A 43 14.42 0.88 9.21
N GLY A 44 15.25 -0.07 8.86
CA GLY A 44 16.69 0.14 8.79
C GLY A 44 17.48 -0.24 10.04
N GLY A 45 16.95 -1.13 10.84
CA GLY A 45 17.71 -1.84 11.90
C GLY A 45 18.06 -1.01 13.12
N ASN A 46 17.83 -1.55 14.28
CA ASN A 46 18.36 -1.11 15.58
C ASN A 46 17.89 0.20 16.20
N LEU A 47 17.07 0.99 15.55
CA LEU A 47 16.50 2.18 16.19
C LEU A 47 15.56 1.82 17.35
N ASN A 48 15.07 0.60 17.36
CA ASN A 48 14.09 0.09 18.34
C ASN A 48 14.71 -0.81 19.43
N ASP A 49 16.03 -1.04 19.42
CA ASP A 49 16.70 -1.83 20.48
C ASP A 49 17.53 -0.94 21.40
N LEU A 50 16.93 -0.58 22.52
CA LEU A 50 17.60 0.24 23.55
C LEU A 50 18.64 -0.51 24.37
N ARG A 51 18.74 -1.83 24.28
CA ARG A 51 19.65 -2.63 25.11
C ARG A 51 21.11 -2.32 24.81
N ASN A 52 21.42 -1.98 23.57
CA ASN A 52 22.80 -1.69 23.14
C ASN A 52 23.27 -0.28 23.50
N ASP A 53 22.38 0.59 23.95
CA ASP A 53 22.69 2.01 24.23
C ASP A 53 22.94 2.31 25.71
N PHE A 54 22.88 1.31 26.56
CA PHE A 54 23.15 1.44 27.98
C PHE A 54 24.44 0.73 28.34
N ASP A 55 25.28 1.42 29.08
CA ASP A 55 26.45 0.79 29.75
C ASP A 55 26.01 -0.45 30.52
N ASP A 56 26.88 -1.44 30.66
CA ASP A 56 26.65 -2.78 31.21
C ASP A 56 25.92 -2.86 32.56
N ASN A 57 25.73 -1.74 33.25
CA ASN A 57 24.99 -1.65 34.50
C ASN A 57 23.48 -1.47 34.39
N TYR A 58 22.94 -1.38 33.18
CA TYR A 58 21.51 -1.16 32.93
C TYR A 58 20.83 -2.37 32.27
N LEU A 59 21.28 -3.53 32.66
CA LEU A 59 20.71 -4.78 32.18
C LEU A 59 19.21 -4.83 32.45
N TYR A 60 18.46 -4.92 31.38
CA TYR A 60 17.07 -5.27 31.30
C TYR A 60 16.12 -4.46 32.20
N ARG A 61 15.72 -3.30 31.73
CA ARG A 61 14.59 -2.58 32.33
C ARG A 61 13.30 -2.89 31.58
N PRO A 62 12.18 -3.21 32.28
CA PRO A 62 10.88 -3.32 31.63
C PRO A 62 10.57 -2.05 30.80
N GLY A 63 10.12 -2.23 29.56
CA GLY A 63 9.88 -1.14 28.63
C GLY A 63 11.09 -0.66 27.84
N LEU A 64 12.30 -1.14 28.17
CA LEU A 64 13.48 -0.97 27.35
C LEU A 64 13.77 -2.28 26.64
N GLY A 65 13.60 -2.31 25.38
CA GLY A 65 13.82 -3.44 24.52
C GLY A 65 13.62 -2.99 23.10
N LYS A 66 13.23 -3.88 22.27
CA LYS A 66 12.76 -3.54 20.94
C LYS A 66 11.39 -2.89 21.06
N PHE A 67 11.21 -1.70 20.49
CA PHE A 67 9.91 -1.08 20.40
C PHE A 67 9.73 -0.33 19.08
N HIS A 68 8.50 -0.06 18.77
CA HIS A 68 8.06 0.53 17.53
C HIS A 68 7.33 1.83 17.77
N ARG A 69 7.39 2.74 16.83
CA ARG A 69 6.54 3.93 16.84
C ARG A 69 5.08 3.51 16.63
N THR A 70 4.16 4.25 17.21
CA THR A 70 2.74 4.03 16.92
C THR A 70 2.46 4.41 15.48
N GLY A 71 2.05 3.44 14.69
CA GLY A 71 1.68 3.63 13.30
C GLY A 71 0.24 4.08 13.12
N TYR A 72 -0.20 4.08 11.87
CA TYR A 72 -1.56 4.44 11.45
C TYR A 72 -2.33 3.18 11.07
N LEU A 73 -3.56 3.06 11.55
CA LEU A 73 -4.43 1.95 11.17
C LEU A 73 -4.73 2.00 9.66
N GLU A 74 -4.74 0.87 8.99
CA GLU A 74 -5.05 0.80 7.56
C GLU A 74 -6.35 1.52 7.22
N LYS A 75 -7.40 1.32 8.02
CA LYS A 75 -8.72 1.94 7.81
C LYS A 75 -8.73 3.47 7.86
N ASP A 76 -7.70 4.10 8.46
CA ASP A 76 -7.61 5.55 8.57
C ASP A 76 -6.88 6.17 7.37
N ILE A 77 -6.20 5.36 6.57
CA ILE A 77 -5.37 5.81 5.45
C ILE A 77 -5.74 5.18 4.10
N VAL A 78 -6.67 4.22 4.07
CA VAL A 78 -7.11 3.52 2.85
C VAL A 78 -8.60 3.71 2.62
N ASP A 79 -9.01 3.97 1.38
CA ASP A 79 -10.41 4.02 0.97
C ASP A 79 -10.85 2.65 0.43
N TYR A 80 -11.74 1.97 1.15
CA TYR A 80 -12.28 0.66 0.77
C TYR A 80 -13.45 0.71 -0.21
N ASN A 81 -13.86 1.90 -0.67
CA ASN A 81 -14.93 2.02 -1.66
C ASN A 81 -14.43 1.63 -3.05
N THR A 82 -14.60 0.38 -3.39
CA THR A 82 -14.23 -0.18 -4.69
C THR A 82 -15.24 0.21 -5.76
N LYS A 83 -14.74 0.77 -6.85
CA LYS A 83 -15.51 1.11 -8.04
C LYS A 83 -14.77 0.65 -9.28
N ASN A 84 -15.50 0.14 -10.25
CA ASN A 84 -14.93 -0.22 -11.53
C ASN A 84 -15.91 0.08 -12.65
N PHE A 85 -15.46 0.83 -13.65
CA PHE A 85 -16.19 1.09 -14.86
C PHE A 85 -15.39 0.57 -16.05
N LYS A 86 -16.05 -0.17 -16.93
CA LYS A 86 -15.46 -0.68 -18.18
C LYS A 86 -16.39 -0.36 -19.34
N ALA A 87 -15.80 0.15 -20.42
CA ALA A 87 -16.49 0.37 -21.69
C ALA A 87 -15.68 -0.22 -22.82
N GLN A 88 -16.33 -1.00 -23.63
CA GLN A 88 -15.73 -1.63 -24.81
C GLN A 88 -16.58 -1.35 -26.04
N SER A 89 -15.96 -0.98 -27.12
CA SER A 89 -16.63 -0.83 -28.40
C SER A 89 -15.84 -1.43 -29.53
N SER A 90 -16.53 -1.94 -30.53
CA SER A 90 -15.89 -2.34 -31.79
C SER A 90 -16.74 -2.02 -32.99
N LEU A 91 -16.09 -1.47 -34.01
CA LEU A 91 -16.63 -1.18 -35.32
C LEU A 91 -16.01 -2.15 -36.32
N HIS A 92 -16.82 -2.70 -37.18
CA HIS A 92 -16.44 -3.69 -38.17
C HIS A 92 -16.89 -3.21 -39.54
N PHE A 93 -15.94 -3.03 -40.46
CA PHE A 93 -16.18 -2.55 -41.81
C PHE A 93 -15.74 -3.62 -42.81
N MET A 94 -16.68 -4.15 -43.56
CA MET A 94 -16.39 -5.04 -44.68
C MET A 94 -15.92 -4.22 -45.86
N LEU A 95 -14.61 -4.21 -46.12
CA LEU A 95 -14.01 -3.53 -47.28
C LEU A 95 -14.26 -4.32 -48.59
N THR A 96 -14.29 -5.63 -48.47
CA THR A 96 -14.67 -6.58 -49.51
C THR A 96 -15.42 -7.76 -48.87
N PRO A 97 -16.05 -8.66 -49.60
CA PRO A 97 -16.68 -9.85 -49.05
C PRO A 97 -15.75 -10.76 -48.21
N LYS A 98 -14.43 -10.59 -48.33
CA LYS A 98 -13.41 -11.38 -47.63
C LYS A 98 -12.47 -10.56 -46.75
N THR A 99 -12.51 -9.23 -46.86
CA THR A 99 -11.59 -8.33 -46.15
C THR A 99 -12.34 -7.43 -45.23
N GLU A 100 -11.97 -7.44 -43.94
CA GLU A 100 -12.61 -6.67 -42.87
C GLU A 100 -11.57 -5.77 -42.19
N LEU A 101 -11.98 -4.52 -41.92
CA LEU A 101 -11.28 -3.59 -41.07
C LEU A 101 -12.03 -3.50 -39.75
N ILE A 102 -11.30 -3.70 -38.67
CA ILE A 102 -11.85 -3.67 -37.30
C ILE A 102 -11.16 -2.56 -36.52
N TYR A 103 -11.92 -1.65 -35.96
CA TYR A 103 -11.44 -0.73 -34.93
C TYR A 103 -12.11 -1.09 -33.59
N ALA A 104 -11.30 -1.26 -32.55
CA ALA A 104 -11.80 -1.53 -31.19
C ALA A 104 -11.18 -0.58 -30.18
N LEU A 105 -12.01 -0.11 -29.27
CA LEU A 105 -11.66 0.72 -28.13
C LEU A 105 -12.07 -0.01 -26.86
N ASN A 106 -11.11 -0.15 -25.92
CA ASN A 106 -11.38 -0.57 -24.56
C ASN A 106 -10.96 0.56 -23.60
N TYR A 107 -11.81 0.88 -22.69
CA TYR A 107 -11.57 1.82 -21.60
C TYR A 107 -11.96 1.18 -20.27
N SER A 108 -11.13 1.36 -19.25
CA SER A 108 -11.52 1.03 -17.88
C SER A 108 -10.96 2.04 -16.90
N THR A 109 -11.71 2.29 -15.85
CA THR A 109 -11.25 3.06 -14.69
C THR A 109 -11.74 2.39 -13.43
N GLY A 110 -10.98 2.54 -12.35
CA GLY A 110 -11.37 1.92 -11.09
C GLY A 110 -10.59 2.39 -9.88
N THR A 111 -11.15 2.03 -8.74
CA THR A 111 -10.56 2.19 -7.41
C THR A 111 -10.67 0.86 -6.68
N THR A 112 -9.60 0.40 -6.07
CA THR A 112 -9.56 -0.84 -5.29
C THR A 112 -8.36 -0.83 -4.37
N VAL A 113 -8.38 -1.67 -3.34
CA VAL A 113 -7.22 -1.94 -2.50
C VAL A 113 -6.53 -3.20 -3.00
N TYR A 114 -5.22 -3.16 -3.09
CA TYR A 114 -4.41 -4.26 -3.61
C TYR A 114 -3.30 -4.63 -2.65
N GLN A 115 -3.11 -5.92 -2.42
CA GLN A 115 -1.99 -6.46 -1.66
C GLN A 115 -0.94 -6.98 -2.63
N GLY A 116 0.21 -6.31 -2.66
CA GLY A 116 1.43 -6.76 -3.31
C GLY A 116 2.50 -7.06 -2.27
N ASP A 117 3.71 -6.59 -2.49
CA ASP A 117 4.76 -6.58 -1.47
C ASP A 117 4.37 -5.64 -0.31
N ASN A 118 3.73 -4.52 -0.65
CA ASN A 118 3.08 -3.60 0.26
C ASN A 118 1.56 -3.56 0.03
N ARG A 119 0.87 -2.70 0.76
CA ARG A 119 -0.55 -2.43 0.63
C ARG A 119 -0.77 -1.17 -0.20
N PHE A 120 -1.42 -1.30 -1.36
CA PHE A 120 -1.64 -0.21 -2.30
C PHE A 120 -3.11 0.19 -2.34
N SER A 121 -3.38 1.48 -2.23
CA SER A 121 -4.66 2.06 -2.60
C SER A 121 -4.57 2.49 -4.06
N LEU A 122 -5.15 1.69 -4.95
CA LEU A 122 -5.25 2.01 -6.37
C LEU A 122 -6.49 2.89 -6.56
N LYS A 123 -6.29 4.16 -6.93
CA LYS A 123 -7.38 5.15 -6.93
C LYS A 123 -7.47 5.86 -8.27
N ASN A 124 -8.66 5.77 -8.88
CA ASN A 124 -8.95 6.40 -10.17
C ASN A 124 -7.97 5.98 -11.29
N ILE A 125 -7.44 4.75 -11.21
CA ILE A 125 -6.59 4.23 -12.28
C ILE A 125 -7.35 4.18 -13.59
N GLN A 126 -6.66 4.42 -14.70
CA GLN A 126 -7.27 4.43 -16.04
C GLN A 126 -6.45 3.60 -17.01
N PHE A 127 -7.14 2.87 -17.85
CA PHE A 127 -6.57 2.09 -18.93
C PHE A 127 -7.29 2.37 -20.23
N TRP A 128 -6.52 2.65 -21.26
CA TRP A 128 -7.01 2.86 -22.61
C TRP A 128 -6.30 1.90 -23.57
N GLN A 129 -7.06 1.21 -24.37
CA GLN A 129 -6.49 0.40 -25.44
C GLN A 129 -7.26 0.65 -26.72
N ASN A 130 -6.54 1.05 -27.75
CA ASN A 130 -7.02 1.17 -29.11
C ASN A 130 -6.42 0.06 -29.96
N LYS A 131 -7.23 -0.59 -30.76
CA LYS A 131 -6.81 -1.64 -31.68
C LYS A 131 -7.35 -1.36 -33.06
N LEU A 132 -6.47 -1.44 -34.06
CA LEU A 132 -6.83 -1.45 -35.47
C LEU A 132 -6.35 -2.77 -36.08
N GLU A 133 -7.25 -3.47 -36.75
CA GLU A 133 -6.97 -4.75 -37.36
C GLU A 133 -7.53 -4.80 -38.76
N LEU A 134 -6.69 -5.13 -39.77
CA LEU A 134 -7.08 -5.51 -41.11
C LEU A 134 -6.92 -7.01 -41.22
N ARG A 135 -7.99 -7.71 -41.59
CA ARG A 135 -7.93 -9.16 -41.80
C ARG A 135 -8.58 -9.55 -43.12
N GLN A 136 -7.98 -10.51 -43.79
CA GLN A 136 -8.59 -11.19 -44.91
C GLN A 136 -8.78 -12.67 -44.57
N LYS A 137 -10.04 -13.14 -44.66
CA LYS A 137 -10.41 -14.51 -44.34
C LYS A 137 -9.46 -15.50 -45.01
N ASP A 138 -8.96 -16.44 -44.20
CA ASP A 138 -8.10 -17.56 -44.60
C ASP A 138 -6.77 -17.18 -45.27
N LYS A 139 -6.32 -15.91 -45.16
CA LYS A 139 -5.07 -15.44 -45.77
C LYS A 139 -4.14 -14.77 -44.77
N PHE A 140 -4.52 -13.65 -44.19
CA PHE A 140 -3.66 -12.87 -43.30
C PHE A 140 -4.46 -11.98 -42.33
N PHE A 141 -3.79 -11.52 -41.28
CA PHE A 141 -4.21 -10.35 -40.51
C PHE A 141 -3.00 -9.46 -40.19
N ILE A 142 -3.23 -8.17 -40.14
CA ILE A 142 -2.30 -7.15 -39.64
C ILE A 142 -3.02 -6.43 -38.48
N ARG A 143 -2.35 -6.31 -37.35
CA ARG A 143 -2.92 -5.68 -36.16
C ARG A 143 -1.95 -4.69 -35.58
N ALA A 144 -2.45 -3.49 -35.25
CA ALA A 144 -1.77 -2.50 -34.42
C ALA A 144 -2.62 -2.19 -33.18
N TYR A 145 -1.98 -1.98 -32.06
CA TYR A 145 -2.66 -1.52 -30.84
C TYR A 145 -1.77 -0.54 -30.08
N ARG A 146 -2.43 0.35 -29.35
CA ARG A 146 -1.82 1.29 -28.43
C ARG A 146 -2.51 1.14 -27.09
N THR A 147 -1.72 0.92 -26.04
CA THR A 147 -2.19 0.89 -24.65
C THR A 147 -1.61 2.10 -23.92
N GLU A 148 -2.44 2.74 -23.12
CA GLU A 148 -2.07 3.83 -22.23
C GLU A 148 -2.62 3.51 -20.83
N GLU A 149 -1.81 3.80 -19.83
CA GLU A 149 -2.12 3.57 -18.44
C GLU A 149 -1.86 4.85 -17.65
N ASP A 150 -2.76 5.18 -16.74
CA ASP A 150 -2.62 6.26 -15.78
C ASP A 150 -2.89 5.69 -14.38
N ALA A 151 -1.93 5.85 -13.49
CA ALA A 151 -2.04 5.39 -12.10
C ALA A 151 -3.04 6.19 -11.27
N GLY A 152 -3.52 7.33 -11.78
CA GLY A 152 -4.46 8.20 -11.08
C GLY A 152 -3.89 8.74 -9.78
N ASP A 153 -4.69 8.64 -8.71
CA ASP A 153 -4.34 9.08 -7.36
C ASP A 153 -3.85 7.91 -6.48
N SER A 154 -3.27 6.88 -7.09
CA SER A 154 -2.83 5.68 -6.38
C SER A 154 -1.62 5.95 -5.49
N TYR A 155 -1.56 5.28 -4.36
CA TYR A 155 -0.47 5.40 -3.39
C TYR A 155 -0.20 4.09 -2.66
N ASP A 156 1.01 3.98 -2.11
CA ASP A 156 1.42 2.94 -1.19
C ASP A 156 1.05 3.36 0.24
N ALA A 157 0.23 2.57 0.92
CA ALA A 157 -0.26 2.88 2.25
C ALA A 157 0.87 2.81 3.30
N VAL A 158 1.80 1.87 3.17
CA VAL A 158 2.94 1.71 4.07
C VAL A 158 3.85 2.93 3.98
N PHE A 159 4.31 3.28 2.77
CA PHE A 159 5.15 4.47 2.58
C PHE A 159 4.43 5.77 2.93
N THR A 160 3.12 5.85 2.73
CA THR A 160 2.33 7.02 3.16
C THR A 160 2.36 7.16 4.68
N ALA A 161 2.16 6.08 5.42
CA ALA A 161 2.22 6.08 6.87
C ALA A 161 3.60 6.52 7.39
N LEU A 162 4.66 6.02 6.77
CA LEU A 162 6.04 6.39 7.11
C LEU A 162 6.30 7.89 6.87
N LYS A 163 5.86 8.40 5.73
CA LYS A 163 5.99 9.84 5.42
C LYS A 163 5.16 10.72 6.34
N LEU A 164 3.99 10.28 6.75
CA LEU A 164 3.18 10.97 7.75
C LEU A 164 3.89 11.02 9.11
N GLN A 165 4.55 9.94 9.51
CA GLN A 165 5.37 9.94 10.72
C GLN A 165 6.53 10.91 10.65
N GLU A 166 7.32 10.88 9.57
CA GLU A 166 8.42 11.82 9.36
C GLU A 166 7.94 13.28 9.42
N TYR A 167 6.80 13.57 8.80
CA TYR A 167 6.22 14.91 8.78
C TYR A 167 5.75 15.40 10.16
N ASN A 168 5.14 14.53 10.95
CA ASN A 168 4.47 14.91 12.20
C ASN A 168 5.36 14.79 13.44
N GLN A 169 6.39 13.96 13.41
CA GLN A 169 7.07 13.53 14.63
C GLN A 169 8.59 13.46 14.51
N VAL A 170 9.18 14.20 13.61
CA VAL A 170 10.61 14.17 13.30
C VAL A 170 11.08 12.81 12.73
N ASP A 171 12.32 12.71 12.32
CA ASP A 171 12.87 11.45 11.83
C ASP A 171 12.99 10.38 12.94
N ASN A 172 13.23 9.15 12.55
CA ASN A 172 13.29 8.03 13.48
C ASN A 172 14.42 8.16 14.50
N GLN A 173 15.58 8.72 14.10
CA GLN A 173 16.71 8.89 14.99
C GLN A 173 16.45 9.96 16.06
N GLU A 174 15.86 11.08 15.70
CA GLU A 174 15.49 12.13 16.64
C GLU A 174 14.40 11.66 17.60
N TRP A 175 13.37 10.99 17.08
CA TRP A 175 12.32 10.41 17.90
C TRP A 175 12.89 9.40 18.93
N TYR A 176 13.73 8.49 18.47
CA TYR A 176 14.38 7.49 19.33
C TYR A 176 15.21 8.14 20.43
N THR A 177 16.00 9.14 20.07
CA THR A 177 16.83 9.88 21.03
C THR A 177 15.97 10.60 22.07
N ALA A 178 14.89 11.24 21.65
CA ALA A 178 13.97 11.92 22.54
C ALA A 178 13.26 10.93 23.48
N TYR A 179 12.80 9.80 22.96
CA TYR A 179 12.16 8.74 23.77
C TYR A 179 13.13 8.18 24.82
N LYS A 180 14.35 7.82 24.41
CA LYS A 180 15.38 7.32 25.32
C LYS A 180 15.70 8.30 26.44
N ASN A 181 15.89 9.56 26.10
CA ASN A 181 16.19 10.59 27.10
C ASN A 181 15.01 10.81 28.05
N ASN A 182 13.80 10.92 27.52
CA ASN A 182 12.60 11.05 28.36
C ASN A 182 12.45 9.86 29.32
N TRP A 183 12.75 8.64 28.86
CA TRP A 183 12.71 7.46 29.70
C TRP A 183 13.77 7.52 30.80
N LYS A 184 15.02 7.90 30.49
CA LYS A 184 16.10 8.06 31.47
C LYS A 184 15.78 9.09 32.55
N ASP A 185 15.14 10.20 32.15
CA ASP A 185 14.87 11.34 33.01
C ASP A 185 13.68 11.10 33.96
N ASN A 186 12.75 10.24 33.56
CA ASN A 186 11.48 10.06 34.28
C ASN A 186 11.34 8.72 35.01
N PHE A 187 12.24 7.76 34.79
CA PHE A 187 12.16 6.44 35.41
C PHE A 187 13.44 6.11 36.17
N SER A 188 13.29 5.79 37.43
CA SER A 188 14.37 5.31 38.30
C SER A 188 14.34 3.78 38.42
N TRP A 189 15.41 3.21 39.02
CA TRP A 189 15.46 1.78 39.34
C TRP A 189 14.31 1.33 40.25
N ASP A 190 13.85 2.23 41.15
CA ASP A 190 12.83 1.92 42.13
C ASP A 190 11.41 1.88 41.51
N ASP A 191 11.24 2.52 40.34
CA ASP A 191 9.96 2.52 39.60
C ASP A 191 9.74 1.23 38.78
N VAL A 192 10.78 0.37 38.69
CA VAL A 192 10.82 -0.75 37.75
C VAL A 192 10.93 -2.10 38.45
N ASN A 193 11.17 -2.13 39.77
CA ASN A 193 11.18 -3.30 40.63
C ASN A 193 9.94 -3.35 41.51
#